data_7a2e4371171b7d7bd315a220a055e1d2
#
_entry.id   7a2e4371171b7d7bd315a220a055e1d2
#
_cell.length_a   1.000
_cell.length_b   1.000
_cell.length_c   1.000
_cell.angle_alpha   90.00
_cell.angle_beta   90.00
_cell.angle_gamma   90.00
#
_symmetry.space_group_name_H-M   'P 1'
#
loop_
_entity.id
_entity.type
_entity.pdbx_description
1 polymer ?
#
loop_
_entity_poly.entity_id
_entity_poly.type
_entity_poly.pdbx_seq_one_letter_code
_entity_poly.pdbx_strand_id
1 'polypeptide(L)'
;VFLPYLDNSNTTPPVDALLWQDLFTDKDPGKENFRFERVPHDHPLWVLFSSGTTGLPKAIVHTHVGALMEMLKGLTFHMNLKQGDTSFFYTTTGWMMFNVQVGMMLTGARAVFYDGNPAYPAPDVLWKMAADTKASLFGASPTYVQAMDQMGIIPGEKYDLSSLHSILCSGSPATPETFEWFYKNVKTDLWLTSQSGGTEIIGGFVGASPTLPVYAGEIQTRMLGMDIDAWDDKGQSLIDEVGELVCKKPFPSMPLHFLKDENNQRYRSAYFDEYPGIWHHGDFIKINQRGGAYIYGRSDSTLNRYGVRIGTSELYRALDKLEEVKDALVVCIELPGGDFFMPMFLQLAQGHELNDELQKKISTALRIDCSPRHVPDQYYAIDEVPYTLTGKKLEVPVRKLLLGWPLEKAASKDAMKNPQSLDFFLNYVNTTTDYSVPEL
;
A
#
# COMPACT_ATOMS: atom_id res chain seq x y z
N VAL A 1 1.03 -4.27 29.65
CA VAL A 1 2.45 -4.48 29.99
C VAL A 1 3.22 -3.23 29.60
N PHE A 2 4.05 -2.74 30.50
CA PHE A 2 4.90 -1.56 30.29
C PHE A 2 6.38 -2.01 30.16
N LEU A 3 6.97 -1.69 29.01
CA LEU A 3 8.39 -1.88 28.73
C LEU A 3 9.08 -0.51 28.65
N PRO A 4 9.99 -0.15 29.57
CA PRO A 4 10.73 1.11 29.52
C PRO A 4 11.83 1.03 28.46
N TYR A 5 11.45 1.21 27.18
CA TYR A 5 12.34 1.00 26.04
C TYR A 5 13.27 2.19 25.75
N LEU A 6 12.73 3.42 25.85
CA LEU A 6 13.49 4.64 25.55
C LEU A 6 14.24 5.18 26.76
N ASP A 7 13.75 4.93 27.96
CA ASP A 7 14.35 5.38 29.20
C ASP A 7 14.27 4.27 30.24
N ASN A 8 15.37 3.54 30.35
CA ASN A 8 15.50 2.42 31.30
C ASN A 8 15.47 2.87 32.78
N SER A 9 15.58 4.16 33.07
CA SER A 9 15.45 4.69 34.44
C SER A 9 13.99 4.85 34.87
N ASN A 10 13.06 4.91 33.93
CA ASN A 10 11.63 4.98 34.21
C ASN A 10 11.03 3.59 34.42
N THR A 11 11.12 3.10 35.65
CA THR A 11 10.59 1.78 36.05
C THR A 11 9.18 1.84 36.66
N THR A 12 8.52 3.00 36.64
CA THR A 12 7.15 3.16 37.19
C THR A 12 6.15 2.91 36.04
N PRO A 13 5.41 1.78 36.02
CA PRO A 13 4.39 1.54 35.02
C PRO A 13 3.20 2.50 35.21
N PRO A 14 2.47 2.82 34.12
CA PRO A 14 1.17 3.45 34.19
C PRO A 14 0.21 2.67 35.13
N VAL A 15 -0.84 3.36 35.60
CA VAL A 15 -1.89 2.71 36.41
C VAL A 15 -2.43 1.49 35.61
N ASP A 16 -2.63 0.38 36.31
CA ASP A 16 -3.11 -0.90 35.77
C ASP A 16 -2.17 -1.58 34.74
N ALA A 17 -0.89 -1.22 34.69
CA ALA A 17 0.10 -1.91 33.87
C ALA A 17 1.13 -2.69 34.71
N LEU A 18 1.54 -3.84 34.20
CA LEU A 18 2.66 -4.62 34.75
C LEU A 18 3.94 -4.24 34.05
N LEU A 19 5.03 -4.15 34.80
CA LEU A 19 6.36 -4.05 34.16
C LEU A 19 6.68 -5.33 33.37
N TRP A 20 7.33 -5.17 32.21
CA TRP A 20 7.79 -6.30 31.41
C TRP A 20 8.63 -7.30 32.22
N GLN A 21 9.50 -6.80 33.07
CA GLN A 21 10.37 -7.60 33.93
C GLN A 21 9.61 -8.47 34.93
N ASP A 22 8.47 -7.98 35.41
CA ASP A 22 7.66 -8.71 36.41
C ASP A 22 6.91 -9.92 35.80
N LEU A 23 6.91 -10.03 34.47
CA LEU A 23 6.33 -11.18 33.77
C LEU A 23 7.26 -12.41 33.77
N PHE A 24 8.56 -12.19 34.00
CA PHE A 24 9.51 -13.30 34.05
C PHE A 24 9.54 -13.87 35.46
N THR A 25 9.18 -15.13 35.57
CA THR A 25 9.31 -15.89 36.82
C THR A 25 10.57 -16.75 36.76
N ASP A 26 11.23 -16.95 37.88
CA ASP A 26 12.41 -17.84 37.98
C ASP A 26 12.08 -19.31 37.72
N LYS A 27 10.82 -19.62 37.49
CA LYS A 27 10.38 -20.99 37.18
C LYS A 27 10.20 -21.14 35.68
N ASP A 28 11.19 -21.74 35.03
CA ASP A 28 11.00 -22.32 33.70
C ASP A 28 10.04 -23.51 33.82
N PRO A 29 8.81 -23.43 33.25
CA PRO A 29 7.88 -24.55 33.32
C PRO A 29 8.35 -25.79 32.56
N GLY A 30 9.47 -25.70 31.81
CA GLY A 30 9.96 -26.74 30.89
C GLY A 30 9.09 -26.83 29.61
N LYS A 31 9.72 -27.16 28.50
CA LYS A 31 9.03 -27.29 27.19
C LYS A 31 7.95 -28.37 27.23
N GLU A 32 8.11 -29.40 28.03
CA GLU A 32 7.17 -30.50 28.19
C GLU A 32 5.85 -30.06 28.86
N ASN A 33 5.86 -29.01 29.63
CA ASN A 33 4.67 -28.48 30.31
C ASN A 33 3.95 -27.38 29.52
N PHE A 34 4.57 -26.87 28.45
CA PHE A 34 3.93 -25.89 27.57
C PHE A 34 2.91 -26.57 26.67
N ARG A 35 1.70 -26.05 26.67
CA ARG A 35 0.59 -26.52 25.82
C ARG A 35 0.00 -25.34 25.05
N PHE A 36 -0.12 -25.52 23.72
CA PHE A 36 -0.90 -24.61 22.91
C PHE A 36 -2.38 -24.88 23.13
N GLU A 37 -3.17 -23.84 23.31
CA GLU A 37 -4.62 -23.96 23.37
C GLU A 37 -5.14 -24.49 22.02
N ARG A 38 -6.05 -25.47 22.10
CA ARG A 38 -6.71 -26.04 20.92
C ARG A 38 -7.96 -25.23 20.61
N VAL A 39 -7.97 -24.53 19.48
CA VAL A 39 -9.07 -23.67 19.08
C VAL A 39 -9.68 -24.13 17.76
N PRO A 40 -10.96 -23.80 17.47
CA PRO A 40 -11.59 -24.03 16.18
C PRO A 40 -10.86 -23.30 15.05
N HIS A 41 -11.07 -23.77 13.81
CA HIS A 41 -10.40 -23.18 12.62
C HIS A 41 -10.78 -21.71 12.36
N ASP A 42 -11.96 -21.30 12.76
CA ASP A 42 -12.52 -19.97 12.63
C ASP A 42 -12.29 -19.09 13.88
N HIS A 43 -11.50 -19.57 14.86
CA HIS A 43 -11.12 -18.76 16.00
C HIS A 43 -10.34 -17.51 15.55
N PRO A 44 -10.66 -16.31 16.09
CA PRO A 44 -9.93 -15.08 15.80
C PRO A 44 -8.45 -15.18 16.14
N LEU A 45 -7.59 -14.71 15.22
CA LEU A 45 -6.14 -14.60 15.42
C LEU A 45 -5.73 -13.14 15.59
N TRP A 46 -6.13 -12.29 14.64
CA TRP A 46 -5.74 -10.89 14.59
C TRP A 46 -6.94 -9.98 14.34
N VAL A 47 -6.84 -8.78 14.87
CA VAL A 47 -7.66 -7.64 14.45
C VAL A 47 -6.73 -6.64 13.79
N LEU A 48 -6.85 -6.47 12.49
CA LEU A 48 -6.05 -5.53 11.71
C LEU A 48 -6.92 -4.35 11.29
N PHE A 49 -6.29 -3.18 11.20
CA PHE A 49 -6.98 -1.96 10.84
C PHE A 49 -6.61 -1.54 9.44
N SER A 50 -7.60 -1.25 8.60
CA SER A 50 -7.40 -0.57 7.32
C SER A 50 -8.12 0.77 7.33
N SER A 51 -7.56 1.74 6.60
CA SER A 51 -8.22 3.04 6.42
C SER A 51 -9.54 2.82 5.67
N GLY A 52 -10.65 3.20 6.29
CA GLY A 52 -11.96 3.16 5.63
C GLY A 52 -12.17 4.38 4.75
N THR A 53 -12.81 4.21 3.60
CA THR A 53 -13.27 5.32 2.75
C THR A 53 -14.35 6.17 3.44
N THR A 54 -14.97 5.64 4.50
CA THR A 54 -16.05 6.26 5.28
C THR A 54 -15.60 6.97 6.56
N GLY A 55 -14.29 7.21 6.75
CA GLY A 55 -13.72 7.97 7.88
C GLY A 55 -13.17 7.09 9.02
N LEU A 56 -13.95 6.18 9.58
CA LEU A 56 -13.45 5.29 10.64
C LEU A 56 -12.73 4.08 10.08
N PRO A 57 -11.58 3.69 10.64
CA PRO A 57 -10.87 2.48 10.22
C PRO A 57 -11.74 1.23 10.35
N LYS A 58 -11.60 0.31 9.39
CA LYS A 58 -12.20 -1.02 9.46
C LYS A 58 -11.35 -1.87 10.41
N ALA A 59 -11.93 -2.36 11.50
CA ALA A 59 -11.28 -3.31 12.40
C ALA A 59 -11.58 -4.73 11.94
N ILE A 60 -10.68 -5.31 11.17
CA ILE A 60 -10.87 -6.55 10.42
C ILE A 60 -10.39 -7.73 11.25
N VAL A 61 -11.28 -8.68 11.53
CA VAL A 61 -10.97 -9.89 12.30
C VAL A 61 -10.61 -11.02 11.36
N HIS A 62 -9.40 -11.58 11.52
CA HIS A 62 -8.90 -12.71 10.74
C HIS A 62 -8.82 -13.98 11.59
N THR A 63 -9.08 -15.13 10.95
CA THR A 63 -9.04 -16.42 11.60
C THR A 63 -7.64 -17.04 11.58
N HIS A 64 -7.40 -18.00 12.50
CA HIS A 64 -6.14 -18.77 12.54
C HIS A 64 -5.88 -19.51 11.22
N VAL A 65 -6.85 -20.25 10.71
CA VAL A 65 -6.65 -21.04 9.50
C VAL A 65 -6.53 -20.17 8.27
N GLY A 66 -7.36 -19.11 8.16
CA GLY A 66 -7.27 -18.15 7.06
C GLY A 66 -5.89 -17.49 6.96
N ALA A 67 -5.39 -17.00 8.10
CA ALA A 67 -4.06 -16.38 8.18
C ALA A 67 -2.94 -17.39 7.84
N LEU A 68 -2.99 -18.59 8.44
CA LEU A 68 -1.97 -19.61 8.22
C LEU A 68 -1.89 -20.07 6.76
N MET A 69 -3.05 -20.33 6.13
CA MET A 69 -3.10 -20.77 4.74
C MET A 69 -2.60 -19.68 3.78
N GLU A 70 -3.01 -18.42 4.01
CA GLU A 70 -2.58 -17.31 3.18
C GLU A 70 -1.07 -17.06 3.29
N MET A 71 -0.54 -17.07 4.53
CA MET A 71 0.89 -16.89 4.77
C MET A 71 1.71 -18.04 4.14
N LEU A 72 1.37 -19.29 4.40
CA LEU A 72 2.10 -20.42 3.82
C LEU A 72 2.04 -20.42 2.29
N LYS A 73 0.88 -20.16 1.71
CA LYS A 73 0.70 -20.04 0.25
C LYS A 73 1.61 -18.94 -0.31
N GLY A 74 1.49 -17.73 0.22
CA GLY A 74 2.23 -16.56 -0.26
C GLY A 74 3.74 -16.73 -0.11
N LEU A 75 4.17 -17.13 1.07
CA LEU A 75 5.58 -17.22 1.39
C LEU A 75 6.29 -18.38 0.68
N THR A 76 5.65 -19.55 0.61
CA THR A 76 6.26 -20.74 0.00
C THR A 76 6.19 -20.72 -1.52
N PHE A 77 5.01 -20.46 -2.10
CA PHE A 77 4.82 -20.60 -3.54
C PHE A 77 5.04 -19.31 -4.33
N HIS A 78 4.71 -18.16 -3.72
CA HIS A 78 4.79 -16.87 -4.41
C HIS A 78 6.02 -16.03 -4.05
N MET A 79 6.70 -16.34 -2.93
CA MET A 79 7.98 -15.74 -2.56
C MET A 79 9.14 -16.74 -2.57
N ASN A 80 8.84 -18.03 -2.78
CA ASN A 80 9.81 -19.14 -2.79
C ASN A 80 10.72 -19.17 -1.56
N LEU A 81 10.19 -18.76 -0.40
CA LEU A 81 10.92 -18.82 0.85
C LEU A 81 10.98 -20.25 1.39
N LYS A 82 12.12 -20.62 1.92
CA LYS A 82 12.41 -21.95 2.45
C LYS A 82 13.32 -21.90 3.66
N GLN A 83 13.45 -23.02 4.31
CA GLN A 83 14.37 -23.17 5.44
C GLN A 83 15.80 -22.72 5.09
N GLY A 84 16.37 -21.91 5.96
CA GLY A 84 17.72 -21.36 5.80
C GLY A 84 17.78 -20.00 5.11
N ASP A 85 16.72 -19.57 4.44
CA ASP A 85 16.64 -18.22 3.89
C ASP A 85 16.65 -17.16 5.00
N THR A 86 17.07 -15.96 4.64
CA THR A 86 17.00 -14.78 5.50
C THR A 86 16.14 -13.73 4.77
N SER A 87 15.06 -13.31 5.38
CA SER A 87 14.09 -12.43 4.75
C SER A 87 13.92 -11.13 5.52
N PHE A 88 13.76 -10.06 4.79
CA PHE A 88 13.51 -8.73 5.32
C PHE A 88 12.48 -7.98 4.47
N PHE A 89 11.57 -7.29 5.13
CA PHE A 89 10.71 -6.28 4.53
C PHE A 89 10.64 -5.08 5.48
N TYR A 90 10.97 -3.88 5.00
CA TYR A 90 10.84 -2.69 5.81
C TYR A 90 9.37 -2.38 6.06
N THR A 91 8.96 -2.40 7.31
CA THR A 91 7.58 -2.21 7.71
C THR A 91 7.48 -1.62 9.13
N THR A 92 6.29 -1.23 9.52
CA THR A 92 5.96 -0.84 10.88
C THR A 92 4.99 -1.83 11.49
N THR A 93 4.90 -1.90 12.82
CA THR A 93 3.94 -2.77 13.52
C THR A 93 2.47 -2.42 13.25
N GLY A 94 2.20 -1.23 12.72
CA GLY A 94 0.87 -0.78 12.31
C GLY A 94 0.47 -1.16 10.89
N TRP A 95 1.33 -1.84 10.13
CA TRP A 95 1.04 -2.28 8.77
C TRP A 95 1.03 -3.81 8.68
N MET A 96 0.09 -4.38 7.93
CA MET A 96 -0.06 -5.84 7.77
C MET A 96 1.20 -6.55 7.28
N MET A 97 2.13 -5.84 6.64
CA MET A 97 3.41 -6.41 6.25
C MET A 97 4.28 -6.83 7.44
N PHE A 98 4.06 -6.28 8.65
CA PHE A 98 4.67 -6.81 9.87
C PHE A 98 4.18 -8.23 10.17
N ASN A 99 2.90 -8.50 9.99
CA ASN A 99 2.30 -9.82 10.16
C ASN A 99 2.87 -10.82 9.13
N VAL A 100 3.08 -10.37 7.87
CA VAL A 100 3.77 -11.17 6.83
C VAL A 100 5.20 -11.45 7.24
N GLN A 101 5.93 -10.46 7.74
CA GLN A 101 7.31 -10.60 8.23
C GLN A 101 7.41 -11.64 9.36
N VAL A 102 6.49 -11.60 10.33
CA VAL A 102 6.38 -12.65 11.37
C VAL A 102 6.07 -14.00 10.74
N GLY A 103 5.15 -14.03 9.77
CA GLY A 103 4.76 -15.24 9.04
C GLY A 103 5.91 -15.91 8.29
N MET A 104 6.96 -15.15 7.87
CA MET A 104 8.12 -15.72 7.17
C MET A 104 8.81 -16.83 7.96
N MET A 105 8.74 -16.80 9.28
CA MET A 105 9.26 -17.86 10.14
C MET A 105 8.53 -19.20 9.97
N LEU A 106 7.31 -19.23 9.44
CA LEU A 106 6.56 -20.47 9.15
C LEU A 106 7.26 -21.33 8.09
N THR A 107 8.07 -20.75 7.24
CA THR A 107 8.82 -21.47 6.19
C THR A 107 10.16 -22.02 6.70
N GLY A 108 10.54 -21.76 7.95
CA GLY A 108 11.86 -22.02 8.49
C GLY A 108 12.92 -20.98 8.09
N ALA A 109 12.50 -19.89 7.48
CA ALA A 109 13.36 -18.75 7.19
C ALA A 109 13.61 -17.92 8.46
N ARG A 110 14.71 -17.17 8.46
CA ARG A 110 15.03 -16.15 9.47
C ARG A 110 14.39 -14.84 9.06
N ALA A 111 13.56 -14.26 9.91
CA ALA A 111 13.01 -12.94 9.70
C ALA A 111 13.91 -11.89 10.36
N VAL A 112 14.29 -10.87 9.60
CA VAL A 112 15.05 -9.71 10.10
C VAL A 112 14.09 -8.58 10.37
N PHE A 113 14.08 -8.06 11.59
CA PHE A 113 13.27 -6.90 11.99
C PHE A 113 14.19 -5.70 12.18
N TYR A 114 13.77 -4.57 11.67
CA TYR A 114 14.47 -3.30 11.81
C TYR A 114 13.60 -2.29 12.54
N ASP A 115 14.04 -1.89 13.72
CA ASP A 115 13.39 -0.85 14.52
C ASP A 115 14.21 0.43 14.43
N GLY A 116 13.88 1.26 13.45
CA GLY A 116 14.61 2.49 13.20
C GLY A 116 14.12 3.25 11.97
N ASN A 117 14.69 4.43 11.77
CA ASN A 117 14.43 5.23 10.59
C ASN A 117 15.22 4.65 9.39
N PRO A 118 14.57 4.40 8.23
CA PRO A 118 15.24 3.79 7.06
C PRO A 118 16.29 4.70 6.41
N ALA A 119 16.37 5.97 6.83
CA ALA A 119 17.35 6.93 6.36
C ALA A 119 18.40 7.32 7.44
N TYR A 120 18.43 6.65 8.60
CA TYR A 120 19.37 6.95 9.67
C TYR A 120 20.15 5.68 10.11
N PRO A 121 21.48 5.76 10.32
CA PRO A 121 22.35 6.95 10.23
C PRO A 121 22.69 7.40 8.80
N ALA A 122 22.34 6.60 7.80
CA ALA A 122 22.54 6.89 6.39
C ALA A 122 21.37 6.34 5.56
N PRO A 123 21.04 6.95 4.41
CA PRO A 123 19.86 6.56 3.62
C PRO A 123 19.93 5.14 3.06
N ASP A 124 21.12 4.54 3.00
CA ASP A 124 21.35 3.17 2.53
C ASP A 124 21.50 2.14 3.66
N VAL A 125 21.14 2.49 4.90
CA VAL A 125 21.27 1.62 6.07
C VAL A 125 20.57 0.27 5.90
N LEU A 126 19.44 0.23 5.19
CA LEU A 126 18.71 -1.03 4.95
C LEU A 126 19.49 -1.96 4.01
N TRP A 127 20.23 -1.42 3.04
CA TRP A 127 21.10 -2.21 2.17
C TRP A 127 22.31 -2.74 2.91
N LYS A 128 22.89 -1.92 3.80
CA LYS A 128 23.93 -2.38 4.71
C LYS A 128 23.45 -3.54 5.57
N MET A 129 22.27 -3.41 6.15
CA MET A 129 21.66 -4.48 6.97
C MET A 129 21.41 -5.74 6.13
N ALA A 130 20.94 -5.61 4.90
CA ALA A 130 20.72 -6.75 3.99
C ALA A 130 22.04 -7.51 3.73
N ALA A 131 23.15 -6.79 3.54
CA ALA A 131 24.49 -7.39 3.39
C ALA A 131 24.97 -8.05 4.68
N ASP A 132 24.90 -7.35 5.82
CA ASP A 132 25.36 -7.85 7.12
C ASP A 132 24.62 -9.12 7.57
N THR A 133 23.32 -9.20 7.28
CA THR A 133 22.47 -10.35 7.63
C THR A 133 22.47 -11.45 6.57
N LYS A 134 23.13 -11.22 5.44
CA LYS A 134 23.09 -12.09 4.24
C LYS A 134 21.66 -12.37 3.81
N ALA A 135 20.87 -11.32 3.66
CA ALA A 135 19.48 -11.44 3.24
C ALA A 135 19.38 -12.14 1.87
N SER A 136 18.51 -13.13 1.78
CA SER A 136 18.19 -13.83 0.55
C SER A 136 16.97 -13.22 -0.15
N LEU A 137 16.05 -12.63 0.63
CA LEU A 137 14.93 -11.82 0.15
C LEU A 137 14.97 -10.44 0.81
N PHE A 138 14.87 -9.39 0.01
CA PHE A 138 14.77 -8.01 0.47
C PHE A 138 13.46 -7.39 -0.04
N GLY A 139 12.67 -6.86 0.85
CA GLY A 139 11.41 -6.20 0.54
C GLY A 139 11.50 -4.69 0.65
N ALA A 140 11.02 -4.00 -0.37
CA ALA A 140 10.98 -2.55 -0.42
C ALA A 140 9.73 -2.03 -1.15
N SER A 141 9.35 -0.78 -0.86
CA SER A 141 8.35 -0.08 -1.67
C SER A 141 9.00 0.60 -2.88
N PRO A 142 8.27 0.79 -3.99
CA PRO A 142 8.74 1.64 -5.09
C PRO A 142 9.19 3.04 -4.65
N THR A 143 8.51 3.64 -3.67
CA THR A 143 8.88 4.94 -3.10
C THR A 143 10.27 4.94 -2.47
N TYR A 144 10.67 3.85 -1.81
CA TYR A 144 12.03 3.71 -1.28
C TYR A 144 13.07 3.68 -2.40
N VAL A 145 12.76 2.98 -3.50
CA VAL A 145 13.62 2.89 -4.69
C VAL A 145 13.80 4.27 -5.32
N GLN A 146 12.71 5.02 -5.51
CA GLN A 146 12.77 6.39 -6.03
C GLN A 146 13.66 7.31 -5.16
N ALA A 147 13.56 7.19 -3.84
CA ALA A 147 14.44 7.95 -2.94
C ALA A 147 15.91 7.55 -3.10
N MET A 148 16.22 6.27 -3.29
CA MET A 148 17.60 5.81 -3.55
C MET A 148 18.13 6.35 -4.87
N ASP A 149 17.31 6.32 -5.93
CA ASP A 149 17.67 6.82 -7.25
C ASP A 149 17.95 8.33 -7.25
N GLN A 150 17.07 9.11 -6.63
CA GLN A 150 17.26 10.57 -6.45
C GLN A 150 18.53 10.94 -5.68
N MET A 151 18.94 10.08 -4.75
CA MET A 151 20.20 10.28 -3.99
C MET A 151 21.44 9.71 -4.69
N GLY A 152 21.29 9.09 -5.87
CA GLY A 152 22.37 8.45 -6.61
C GLY A 152 23.00 7.27 -5.87
N ILE A 153 22.24 6.54 -5.05
CA ILE A 153 22.73 5.42 -4.26
C ILE A 153 22.69 4.15 -5.11
N ILE A 154 23.84 3.49 -5.26
CA ILE A 154 24.04 2.25 -6.02
C ILE A 154 24.44 1.13 -5.04
N PRO A 155 23.48 0.38 -4.47
CA PRO A 155 23.77 -0.61 -3.44
C PRO A 155 24.72 -1.72 -3.89
N GLY A 156 24.62 -2.16 -5.14
CA GLY A 156 25.45 -3.24 -5.69
C GLY A 156 26.95 -2.91 -5.81
N GLU A 157 27.31 -1.62 -5.87
CA GLU A 157 28.70 -1.19 -5.84
C GLU A 157 29.27 -1.07 -4.42
N LYS A 158 28.37 -0.88 -3.44
CA LYS A 158 28.77 -0.54 -2.07
C LYS A 158 28.76 -1.73 -1.11
N TYR A 159 27.90 -2.71 -1.36
CA TYR A 159 27.63 -3.82 -0.44
C TYR A 159 27.75 -5.17 -1.10
N ASP A 160 28.17 -6.18 -0.34
CA ASP A 160 28.10 -7.59 -0.78
C ASP A 160 26.65 -8.10 -0.68
N LEU A 161 25.96 -8.09 -1.81
CA LEU A 161 24.61 -8.58 -1.97
C LEU A 161 24.56 -9.95 -2.67
N SER A 162 25.65 -10.72 -2.62
CA SER A 162 25.76 -12.03 -3.27
C SER A 162 24.69 -13.03 -2.80
N SER A 163 24.31 -12.96 -1.52
CA SER A 163 23.25 -13.80 -0.94
C SER A 163 21.85 -13.44 -1.40
N LEU A 164 21.65 -12.22 -1.92
CA LEU A 164 20.34 -11.74 -2.34
C LEU A 164 19.95 -12.38 -3.67
N HIS A 165 18.82 -13.07 -3.71
CA HIS A 165 18.30 -13.69 -4.93
C HIS A 165 16.90 -13.22 -5.30
N SER A 166 16.15 -12.59 -4.38
CA SER A 166 14.82 -12.07 -4.68
C SER A 166 14.53 -10.71 -4.03
N ILE A 167 13.76 -9.93 -4.74
CA ILE A 167 13.19 -8.66 -4.27
C ILE A 167 11.68 -8.80 -4.21
N LEU A 168 11.07 -8.35 -3.11
CA LEU A 168 9.64 -8.18 -3.01
C LEU A 168 9.29 -6.70 -3.07
N CYS A 169 8.68 -6.25 -4.16
CA CYS A 169 8.23 -4.88 -4.34
C CYS A 169 6.72 -4.77 -4.07
N SER A 170 6.33 -3.97 -3.08
CA SER A 170 4.92 -3.82 -2.71
C SER A 170 4.67 -2.50 -1.96
N GLY A 171 3.40 -2.10 -1.87
CA GLY A 171 2.96 -0.87 -1.19
C GLY A 171 2.48 0.23 -2.12
N SER A 172 3.00 0.29 -3.33
CA SER A 172 2.52 1.10 -4.45
C SER A 172 2.81 0.37 -5.76
N PRO A 173 2.23 0.77 -6.90
CA PRO A 173 2.54 0.16 -8.19
C PRO A 173 4.02 0.31 -8.55
N ALA A 174 4.66 -0.81 -8.90
CA ALA A 174 6.04 -0.83 -9.37
C ALA A 174 6.06 -0.57 -10.89
N THR A 175 6.75 0.51 -11.30
CA THR A 175 6.86 0.89 -12.72
C THR A 175 7.99 0.12 -13.42
N PRO A 176 8.05 0.09 -14.75
CA PRO A 176 9.20 -0.48 -15.48
C PRO A 176 10.54 0.09 -15.00
N GLU A 177 10.60 1.40 -14.74
CA GLU A 177 11.80 2.08 -14.26
C GLU A 177 12.26 1.57 -12.89
N THR A 178 11.31 1.22 -12.00
CA THR A 178 11.61 0.56 -10.71
C THR A 178 12.31 -0.79 -10.93
N PHE A 179 11.84 -1.58 -11.89
CA PHE A 179 12.46 -2.87 -12.24
C PHE A 179 13.86 -2.67 -12.80
N GLU A 180 14.03 -1.76 -13.76
CA GLU A 180 15.32 -1.44 -14.37
C GLU A 180 16.33 -0.95 -13.33
N TRP A 181 15.88 -0.14 -12.37
CA TRP A 181 16.72 0.36 -11.30
C TRP A 181 17.33 -0.79 -10.47
N PHE A 182 16.52 -1.78 -10.08
CA PHE A 182 17.02 -2.93 -9.32
C PHE A 182 18.07 -3.72 -10.09
N TYR A 183 17.81 -4.03 -11.37
CA TYR A 183 18.74 -4.79 -12.19
C TYR A 183 20.04 -4.02 -12.49
N LYS A 184 19.95 -2.70 -12.59
CA LYS A 184 21.12 -1.83 -12.85
C LYS A 184 21.93 -1.55 -11.58
N ASN A 185 21.27 -1.25 -10.47
CA ASN A 185 21.91 -0.66 -9.29
C ASN A 185 22.08 -1.64 -8.13
N VAL A 186 21.41 -2.79 -8.15
CA VAL A 186 21.53 -3.80 -7.10
C VAL A 186 22.26 -5.04 -7.62
N LYS A 187 21.63 -5.80 -8.55
CA LYS A 187 22.21 -7.04 -9.07
C LYS A 187 21.43 -7.51 -10.31
N THR A 188 22.12 -8.07 -11.30
CA THR A 188 21.52 -8.52 -12.57
C THR A 188 20.76 -9.84 -12.46
N ASP A 189 21.16 -10.74 -11.57
CA ASP A 189 20.57 -12.07 -11.38
C ASP A 189 19.58 -12.09 -10.21
N LEU A 190 18.63 -11.19 -10.21
CA LEU A 190 17.55 -11.10 -9.22
C LEU A 190 16.24 -11.64 -9.77
N TRP A 191 15.50 -12.33 -8.94
CA TRP A 191 14.07 -12.54 -9.17
C TRP A 191 13.32 -11.37 -8.53
N LEU A 192 12.98 -10.39 -9.36
CA LEU A 192 12.21 -9.24 -8.93
C LEU A 192 10.72 -9.57 -8.97
N THR A 193 10.09 -9.50 -7.80
CA THR A 193 8.67 -9.81 -7.62
C THR A 193 7.89 -8.56 -7.27
N SER A 194 6.69 -8.44 -7.80
CA SER A 194 5.71 -7.45 -7.37
C SER A 194 4.42 -8.14 -6.99
N GLN A 195 3.70 -7.57 -6.02
CA GLN A 195 2.42 -8.11 -5.58
C GLN A 195 1.45 -7.00 -5.19
N SER A 196 0.17 -7.27 -5.38
CA SER A 196 -0.90 -6.43 -4.87
C SER A 196 -1.91 -7.25 -4.07
N GLY A 197 -2.33 -6.68 -2.96
CA GLY A 197 -3.28 -7.27 -2.04
C GLY A 197 -3.71 -6.28 -0.98
N GLY A 198 -4.18 -6.75 0.16
CA GLY A 198 -4.66 -5.84 1.18
C GLY A 198 -4.67 -6.42 2.58
N THR A 199 -4.84 -5.52 3.54
CA THR A 199 -5.06 -5.87 4.94
C THR A 199 -6.30 -6.77 5.09
N GLU A 200 -7.27 -6.58 4.22
CA GLU A 200 -8.53 -7.32 4.17
C GLU A 200 -8.31 -8.82 4.00
N ILE A 201 -7.31 -9.21 3.24
CA ILE A 201 -7.04 -10.61 2.92
C ILE A 201 -5.73 -11.13 3.52
N ILE A 202 -5.01 -10.27 4.26
CA ILE A 202 -3.67 -10.56 4.85
C ILE A 202 -2.68 -11.18 3.87
N GLY A 203 -2.78 -10.84 2.60
CA GLY A 203 -1.99 -11.40 1.50
C GLY A 203 -2.18 -10.68 0.19
N GLY A 204 -2.02 -11.44 -0.92
CA GLY A 204 -2.09 -10.90 -2.27
C GLY A 204 -3.19 -11.55 -3.12
N PHE A 205 -3.80 -10.74 -3.98
CA PHE A 205 -4.67 -11.20 -5.06
C PHE A 205 -3.85 -11.63 -6.27
N VAL A 206 -2.86 -10.82 -6.59
CA VAL A 206 -1.91 -11.03 -7.69
C VAL A 206 -0.49 -10.90 -7.16
N GLY A 207 0.42 -11.70 -7.69
CA GLY A 207 1.79 -11.78 -7.18
C GLY A 207 2.72 -12.51 -8.14
N ALA A 208 3.79 -13.05 -7.59
CA ALA A 208 4.85 -13.65 -8.36
C ALA A 208 4.73 -15.18 -8.48
N SER A 209 5.45 -15.74 -9.42
CA SER A 209 5.69 -17.18 -9.54
C SER A 209 7.12 -17.43 -10.04
N PRO A 210 7.90 -18.30 -9.35
CA PRO A 210 9.27 -18.60 -9.77
C PRO A 210 9.34 -19.37 -11.10
N THR A 211 8.21 -19.85 -11.62
CA THR A 211 8.13 -20.61 -12.87
C THR A 211 7.76 -19.75 -14.07
N LEU A 212 7.49 -18.47 -13.87
CA LEU A 212 7.09 -17.54 -14.92
C LEU A 212 8.18 -16.48 -15.16
N PRO A 213 8.31 -15.97 -16.39
CA PRO A 213 9.22 -14.86 -16.68
C PRO A 213 8.76 -13.58 -15.99
N VAL A 214 9.72 -12.70 -15.69
CA VAL A 214 9.47 -11.35 -15.15
C VAL A 214 9.43 -10.37 -16.31
N TYR A 215 8.34 -9.61 -16.41
CA TYR A 215 8.21 -8.47 -17.33
C TYR A 215 8.20 -7.18 -16.51
N ALA A 216 8.97 -6.19 -16.91
CA ALA A 216 9.09 -4.93 -16.20
C ALA A 216 7.71 -4.22 -16.06
N GLY A 217 7.35 -3.87 -14.83
CA GLY A 217 6.08 -3.23 -14.50
C GLY A 217 4.87 -4.17 -14.44
N GLU A 218 5.03 -5.48 -14.72
CA GLU A 218 3.95 -6.47 -14.69
C GLU A 218 4.02 -7.32 -13.42
N ILE A 219 2.87 -7.57 -12.79
CA ILE A 219 2.72 -8.58 -11.75
C ILE A 219 2.46 -9.91 -12.45
N GLN A 220 3.27 -10.93 -12.15
CA GLN A 220 3.39 -12.14 -12.97
C GLN A 220 2.09 -12.95 -13.12
N THR A 221 1.26 -13.05 -12.05
CA THR A 221 0.09 -13.94 -12.08
C THR A 221 -0.90 -13.68 -10.96
N ARG A 222 -2.09 -14.29 -11.05
CA ARG A 222 -3.00 -14.45 -9.92
C ARG A 222 -2.35 -15.34 -8.86
N MET A 223 -2.55 -15.02 -7.59
CA MET A 223 -2.07 -15.89 -6.53
C MET A 223 -2.97 -17.14 -6.38
N LEU A 224 -2.39 -18.25 -5.96
CA LEU A 224 -3.10 -19.51 -5.75
C LEU A 224 -4.31 -19.32 -4.83
N GLY A 225 -5.44 -19.95 -5.18
CA GLY A 225 -6.68 -19.85 -4.40
C GLY A 225 -7.44 -18.53 -4.57
N MET A 226 -6.94 -17.60 -5.41
CA MET A 226 -7.58 -16.33 -5.72
C MET A 226 -8.13 -16.35 -7.16
N ASP A 227 -9.45 -16.50 -7.32
CA ASP A 227 -10.14 -16.47 -8.63
C ASP A 227 -10.39 -15.01 -9.04
N ILE A 228 -9.29 -14.28 -9.31
CA ILE A 228 -9.29 -12.86 -9.61
C ILE A 228 -9.67 -12.62 -11.07
N ASP A 229 -10.43 -11.55 -11.27
CA ASP A 229 -10.82 -11.09 -12.60
C ASP A 229 -10.88 -9.56 -12.66
N ALA A 230 -10.88 -9.01 -13.87
CA ALA A 230 -11.17 -7.61 -14.14
C ALA A 230 -12.59 -7.53 -14.72
N TRP A 231 -13.49 -6.78 -14.07
CA TRP A 231 -14.88 -6.68 -14.52
C TRP A 231 -15.26 -5.25 -14.93
N ASP A 232 -16.14 -5.17 -15.94
CA ASP A 232 -16.84 -3.92 -16.27
C ASP A 232 -18.03 -3.66 -15.32
N ASP A 233 -18.69 -2.52 -15.49
CA ASP A 233 -19.85 -2.10 -14.67
C ASP A 233 -21.06 -3.06 -14.81
N LYS A 234 -21.05 -3.95 -15.78
CA LYS A 234 -22.10 -4.97 -16.01
C LYS A 234 -21.72 -6.34 -15.44
N GLY A 235 -20.55 -6.43 -14.78
CA GLY A 235 -20.04 -7.68 -14.24
C GLY A 235 -19.48 -8.64 -15.30
N GLN A 236 -19.03 -8.12 -16.45
CA GLN A 236 -18.43 -8.93 -17.50
C GLN A 236 -16.91 -8.89 -17.42
N SER A 237 -16.30 -10.05 -17.67
CA SER A 237 -14.83 -10.20 -17.64
C SER A 237 -14.17 -9.45 -18.78
N LEU A 238 -13.07 -8.73 -18.45
CA LEU A 238 -12.25 -7.95 -19.37
C LEU A 238 -10.86 -8.56 -19.49
N ILE A 239 -10.31 -8.59 -20.69
CA ILE A 239 -8.93 -8.96 -20.97
C ILE A 239 -8.25 -7.82 -21.75
N ASP A 240 -7.03 -7.45 -21.34
CA ASP A 240 -6.27 -6.29 -21.84
C ASP A 240 -6.95 -4.93 -21.64
N GLU A 241 -8.01 -4.89 -20.89
CA GLU A 241 -8.73 -3.68 -20.51
C GLU A 241 -8.77 -3.50 -18.98
N VAL A 242 -8.92 -2.26 -18.53
CA VAL A 242 -8.99 -1.93 -17.10
C VAL A 242 -10.41 -2.13 -16.60
N GLY A 243 -10.57 -2.91 -15.52
CA GLY A 243 -11.83 -3.14 -14.84
C GLY A 243 -11.67 -3.19 -13.32
N GLU A 244 -12.78 -3.36 -12.62
CA GLU A 244 -12.80 -3.56 -11.18
C GLU A 244 -12.16 -4.90 -10.80
N LEU A 245 -11.27 -4.89 -9.81
CA LEU A 245 -10.71 -6.10 -9.24
C LEU A 245 -11.78 -6.83 -8.44
N VAL A 246 -12.16 -8.00 -8.93
CA VAL A 246 -13.09 -8.89 -8.24
C VAL A 246 -12.45 -10.24 -7.95
N CYS A 247 -12.89 -10.88 -6.84
CA CYS A 247 -12.60 -12.28 -6.58
C CYS A 247 -13.92 -13.07 -6.63
N LYS A 248 -14.02 -13.95 -7.64
CA LYS A 248 -15.27 -14.62 -7.98
C LYS A 248 -15.65 -15.78 -7.05
N LYS A 249 -14.70 -16.28 -6.29
CA LYS A 249 -14.91 -17.40 -5.36
C LYS A 249 -14.44 -17.06 -3.96
N PRO A 250 -15.05 -17.65 -2.93
CA PRO A 250 -14.54 -17.55 -1.56
C PRO A 250 -13.11 -18.04 -1.45
N PHE A 251 -12.34 -17.41 -0.60
CA PHE A 251 -10.94 -17.75 -0.32
C PHE A 251 -10.70 -17.86 1.19
N PRO A 252 -9.69 -18.65 1.63
CA PRO A 252 -9.51 -18.98 3.04
C PRO A 252 -9.28 -17.78 3.96
N SER A 253 -8.66 -16.73 3.46
CA SER A 253 -8.31 -15.53 4.24
C SER A 253 -9.36 -14.42 4.21
N MET A 254 -10.59 -14.72 3.73
CA MET A 254 -11.69 -13.77 3.90
C MET A 254 -11.83 -13.38 5.36
N PRO A 255 -12.09 -12.10 5.68
CA PRO A 255 -12.36 -11.67 7.05
C PRO A 255 -13.51 -12.44 7.66
N LEU A 256 -13.38 -12.77 8.95
CA LEU A 256 -14.47 -13.39 9.68
C LEU A 256 -15.65 -12.41 9.83
N HIS A 257 -15.33 -11.19 10.25
CA HIS A 257 -16.24 -10.05 10.39
C HIS A 257 -15.43 -8.77 10.68
N PHE A 258 -16.09 -7.63 10.71
CA PHE A 258 -15.52 -6.43 11.31
C PHE A 258 -15.91 -6.36 12.80
N LEU A 259 -14.97 -5.95 13.64
CA LEU A 259 -15.25 -5.77 15.07
C LEU A 259 -16.34 -4.70 15.27
N LYS A 260 -17.32 -4.98 16.13
CA LYS A 260 -18.49 -4.12 16.38
C LYS A 260 -19.30 -3.78 15.11
N ASP A 261 -19.44 -4.77 14.21
CA ASP A 261 -20.26 -4.66 13.00
C ASP A 261 -21.51 -5.53 13.17
N GLU A 262 -22.61 -4.90 13.59
CA GLU A 262 -23.88 -5.60 13.83
C GLU A 262 -24.39 -6.23 12.53
N ASN A 263 -24.70 -7.53 12.57
CA ASN A 263 -25.17 -8.31 11.44
C ASN A 263 -24.26 -8.30 10.20
N ASN A 264 -22.98 -7.95 10.36
CA ASN A 264 -22.00 -7.83 9.26
C ASN A 264 -22.45 -6.83 8.17
N GLN A 265 -23.16 -5.77 8.54
CA GLN A 265 -23.70 -4.81 7.57
C GLN A 265 -22.57 -4.04 6.88
N ARG A 266 -21.61 -3.51 7.65
CA ARG A 266 -20.46 -2.77 7.11
C ARG A 266 -19.54 -3.68 6.28
N TYR A 267 -19.36 -4.94 6.71
CA TYR A 267 -18.58 -5.93 5.99
C TYR A 267 -19.20 -6.22 4.61
N ARG A 268 -20.52 -6.47 4.58
CA ARG A 268 -21.25 -6.74 3.32
C ARG A 268 -21.21 -5.53 2.39
N SER A 269 -21.50 -4.35 2.91
CA SER A 269 -21.47 -3.11 2.14
C SER A 269 -20.08 -2.82 1.57
N ALA A 270 -19.02 -3.14 2.30
CA ALA A 270 -17.66 -2.87 1.85
C ALA A 270 -17.20 -3.71 0.65
N TYR A 271 -17.76 -4.91 0.46
CA TYR A 271 -17.22 -5.86 -0.51
C TYR A 271 -18.24 -6.54 -1.42
N PHE A 272 -19.55 -6.41 -1.17
CA PHE A 272 -20.57 -7.18 -1.88
C PHE A 272 -21.76 -6.36 -2.38
N ASP A 273 -21.80 -5.06 -2.15
CA ASP A 273 -22.90 -4.20 -2.60
C ASP A 273 -22.85 -3.96 -4.12
N GLU A 274 -21.65 -3.77 -4.67
CA GLU A 274 -21.44 -3.51 -6.10
C GLU A 274 -21.81 -4.73 -6.95
N TYR A 275 -21.29 -5.89 -6.58
CA TYR A 275 -21.57 -7.18 -7.24
C TYR A 275 -22.06 -8.20 -6.22
N PRO A 276 -23.38 -8.40 -6.07
CA PRO A 276 -23.92 -9.29 -5.04
C PRO A 276 -23.33 -10.70 -5.06
N GLY A 277 -22.71 -11.09 -3.93
CA GLY A 277 -22.07 -12.40 -3.78
C GLY A 277 -20.67 -12.55 -4.36
N ILE A 278 -20.14 -11.50 -4.97
CA ILE A 278 -18.78 -11.44 -5.53
C ILE A 278 -17.97 -10.43 -4.73
N TRP A 279 -16.76 -10.80 -4.33
CA TRP A 279 -15.87 -9.87 -3.64
C TRP A 279 -15.38 -8.78 -4.58
N HIS A 280 -15.79 -7.56 -4.32
CA HIS A 280 -15.29 -6.34 -4.97
C HIS A 280 -14.27 -5.67 -4.05
N HIS A 281 -13.04 -5.50 -4.54
CA HIS A 281 -11.96 -4.97 -3.68
C HIS A 281 -11.88 -3.44 -3.68
N GLY A 282 -12.32 -2.83 -4.76
CA GLY A 282 -12.22 -1.38 -4.96
C GLY A 282 -10.83 -0.95 -5.44
N ASP A 283 -10.16 -1.81 -6.21
CA ASP A 283 -8.97 -1.50 -6.99
C ASP A 283 -9.25 -1.70 -8.48
N PHE A 284 -8.62 -0.90 -9.35
CA PHE A 284 -8.60 -1.20 -10.77
C PHE A 284 -7.43 -2.10 -11.14
N ILE A 285 -7.76 -3.10 -11.95
CA ILE A 285 -6.82 -4.08 -12.47
C ILE A 285 -6.99 -4.23 -13.99
N LYS A 286 -5.88 -4.46 -14.69
CA LYS A 286 -5.87 -5.00 -16.03
C LYS A 286 -5.18 -6.35 -16.02
N ILE A 287 -5.79 -7.35 -16.64
CA ILE A 287 -5.22 -8.69 -16.79
C ILE A 287 -4.99 -8.91 -18.28
N ASN A 288 -3.76 -9.21 -18.66
CA ASN A 288 -3.41 -9.42 -20.05
C ASN A 288 -3.65 -10.89 -20.48
N GLN A 289 -3.52 -11.17 -21.77
CA GLN A 289 -3.72 -12.52 -22.35
C GLN A 289 -2.78 -13.58 -21.78
N ARG A 290 -1.61 -13.18 -21.25
CA ARG A 290 -0.67 -14.10 -20.58
C ARG A 290 -1.07 -14.43 -19.14
N GLY A 291 -2.05 -13.71 -18.58
CA GLY A 291 -2.45 -13.81 -17.18
C GLY A 291 -1.67 -12.89 -16.24
N GLY A 292 -0.75 -12.08 -16.76
CA GLY A 292 -0.07 -11.02 -16.01
C GLY A 292 -1.01 -9.87 -15.68
N ALA A 293 -0.73 -9.14 -14.62
CA ALA A 293 -1.61 -8.12 -14.08
C ALA A 293 -0.93 -6.77 -13.88
N TYR A 294 -1.72 -5.71 -13.99
CA TYR A 294 -1.33 -4.33 -13.70
C TYR A 294 -2.36 -3.71 -12.77
N ILE A 295 -1.92 -3.10 -11.68
CA ILE A 295 -2.79 -2.38 -10.73
C ILE A 295 -2.70 -0.89 -11.00
N TYR A 296 -3.86 -0.26 -11.16
CA TYR A 296 -4.00 1.17 -11.48
C TYR A 296 -4.36 2.03 -10.27
N GLY A 297 -4.41 1.42 -9.08
CA GLY A 297 -4.76 2.08 -7.83
C GLY A 297 -6.21 1.81 -7.40
N ARG A 298 -6.68 2.57 -6.41
CA ARG A 298 -8.02 2.43 -5.86
C ARG A 298 -9.07 2.91 -6.86
N SER A 299 -10.14 2.14 -7.05
CA SER A 299 -11.24 2.56 -7.92
C SER A 299 -12.05 3.72 -7.33
N ASP A 300 -12.11 3.82 -5.99
CA ASP A 300 -12.72 4.95 -5.29
C ASP A 300 -11.88 6.25 -5.36
N SER A 301 -10.58 6.17 -5.67
CA SER A 301 -9.69 7.31 -5.94
C SER A 301 -9.46 7.55 -7.44
N THR A 302 -9.92 6.66 -8.29
CA THR A 302 -9.78 6.82 -9.74
C THR A 302 -10.61 8.00 -10.22
N LEU A 303 -9.99 8.78 -11.09
CA LEU A 303 -10.63 9.94 -11.69
C LEU A 303 -11.57 9.44 -12.80
N ASN A 304 -12.82 9.84 -12.73
CA ASN A 304 -13.76 9.62 -13.82
C ASN A 304 -14.00 10.97 -14.49
N ARG A 305 -13.52 11.14 -15.73
CA ARG A 305 -13.71 12.38 -16.47
C ARG A 305 -14.39 12.09 -17.78
N TYR A 306 -15.67 12.50 -17.90
CA TYR A 306 -16.52 12.25 -19.08
C TYR A 306 -16.55 10.76 -19.47
N GLY A 307 -16.69 9.87 -18.50
CA GLY A 307 -16.75 8.42 -18.72
C GLY A 307 -15.38 7.75 -18.98
N VAL A 308 -14.30 8.51 -19.00
CA VAL A 308 -12.94 7.96 -19.06
C VAL A 308 -12.36 7.80 -17.67
N ARG A 309 -12.02 6.58 -17.34
CA ARG A 309 -11.35 6.23 -16.08
C ARG A 309 -9.87 6.52 -16.21
N ILE A 310 -9.35 7.37 -15.33
CA ILE A 310 -7.96 7.82 -15.30
C ILE A 310 -7.34 7.37 -13.98
N GLY A 311 -6.35 6.50 -14.06
CA GLY A 311 -5.58 6.09 -12.89
C GLY A 311 -4.68 7.23 -12.40
N THR A 312 -4.77 7.60 -11.11
CA THR A 312 -3.93 8.68 -10.56
C THR A 312 -2.44 8.37 -10.70
N SER A 313 -2.07 7.09 -10.63
CA SER A 313 -0.69 6.63 -10.82
C SER A 313 -0.10 6.93 -12.20
N GLU A 314 -0.93 7.04 -13.24
CA GLU A 314 -0.47 7.39 -14.59
C GLU A 314 -0.02 8.85 -14.64
N LEU A 315 -0.80 9.75 -14.00
CA LEU A 315 -0.46 11.16 -13.90
C LEU A 315 0.82 11.34 -13.07
N TYR A 316 0.90 10.69 -11.90
CA TYR A 316 2.07 10.82 -11.03
C TYR A 316 3.35 10.37 -11.74
N ARG A 317 3.32 9.26 -12.47
CA ARG A 317 4.46 8.77 -13.25
C ARG A 317 4.93 9.77 -14.31
N ALA A 318 4.00 10.45 -14.97
CA ALA A 318 4.38 11.48 -15.94
C ALA A 318 5.03 12.70 -15.26
N LEU A 319 4.59 13.02 -14.04
CA LEU A 319 5.14 14.12 -13.24
C LEU A 319 6.49 13.79 -12.60
N ASP A 320 6.74 12.53 -12.24
CA ASP A 320 8.02 12.08 -11.67
C ASP A 320 9.23 12.36 -12.57
N LYS A 321 8.99 12.62 -13.86
CA LYS A 321 10.02 12.99 -14.84
C LYS A 321 10.39 14.48 -14.82
N LEU A 322 9.65 15.28 -14.07
CA LEU A 322 9.83 16.73 -14.00
C LEU A 322 10.57 17.13 -12.73
N GLU A 323 11.77 17.66 -12.87
CA GLU A 323 12.64 18.06 -11.75
C GLU A 323 12.03 19.15 -10.86
N GLU A 324 11.13 19.96 -11.41
CA GLU A 324 10.45 21.03 -10.70
C GLU A 324 9.33 20.54 -9.78
N VAL A 325 8.85 19.29 -9.98
CA VAL A 325 7.75 18.69 -9.21
C VAL A 325 8.32 17.67 -8.24
N LYS A 326 8.19 17.94 -6.96
CA LYS A 326 8.60 16.99 -5.91
C LYS A 326 7.54 15.93 -5.68
N ASP A 327 6.26 16.32 -5.72
CA ASP A 327 5.13 15.43 -5.49
C ASP A 327 3.83 16.06 -6.01
N ALA A 328 2.78 15.25 -6.18
CA ALA A 328 1.49 15.73 -6.65
C ALA A 328 0.33 14.92 -6.06
N LEU A 329 -0.84 15.58 -5.98
CA LEU A 329 -2.11 14.94 -5.68
C LEU A 329 -3.16 15.46 -6.66
N VAL A 330 -3.94 14.56 -7.25
CA VAL A 330 -5.01 14.90 -8.18
C VAL A 330 -6.30 14.24 -7.76
N VAL A 331 -7.40 14.96 -7.90
CA VAL A 331 -8.75 14.44 -7.70
C VAL A 331 -9.64 14.88 -8.85
N CYS A 332 -10.78 14.20 -9.03
CA CYS A 332 -11.79 14.60 -9.99
C CYS A 332 -13.14 14.68 -9.29
N ILE A 333 -13.85 15.78 -9.50
CA ILE A 333 -15.14 16.07 -8.90
C ILE A 333 -16.14 16.22 -10.03
N GLU A 334 -17.25 15.50 -9.94
CA GLU A 334 -18.38 15.68 -10.82
C GLU A 334 -19.18 16.90 -10.34
N LEU A 335 -19.43 17.81 -11.24
CA LEU A 335 -20.18 19.04 -10.98
C LEU A 335 -21.65 18.88 -11.38
N PRO A 336 -22.57 19.70 -10.82
CA PRO A 336 -23.95 19.77 -11.29
C PRO A 336 -24.01 20.03 -12.80
N GLY A 337 -24.84 19.23 -13.51
CA GLY A 337 -24.95 19.32 -14.98
C GLY A 337 -24.11 18.33 -15.76
N GLY A 338 -23.31 17.49 -15.07
CA GLY A 338 -22.50 16.43 -15.71
C GLY A 338 -21.12 16.90 -16.18
N ASP A 339 -20.72 18.10 -15.79
CA ASP A 339 -19.34 18.57 -15.97
C ASP A 339 -18.41 17.99 -14.90
N PHE A 340 -17.10 18.08 -15.16
CA PHE A 340 -16.07 17.57 -14.27
C PHE A 340 -15.03 18.65 -13.99
N PHE A 341 -14.55 18.67 -12.75
CA PHE A 341 -13.42 19.50 -12.34
C PHE A 341 -12.30 18.62 -11.78
N MET A 342 -11.13 18.72 -12.38
CA MET A 342 -9.95 17.93 -12.05
C MET A 342 -8.78 18.84 -11.66
N PRO A 343 -8.73 19.32 -10.39
CA PRO A 343 -7.61 20.09 -9.88
C PRO A 343 -6.42 19.18 -9.60
N MET A 344 -5.22 19.72 -9.81
CA MET A 344 -3.96 19.10 -9.43
C MET A 344 -3.23 19.96 -8.41
N PHE A 345 -2.83 19.36 -7.30
CA PHE A 345 -2.11 19.98 -6.21
C PHE A 345 -0.66 19.52 -6.27
N LEU A 346 0.27 20.48 -6.37
CA LEU A 346 1.69 20.24 -6.64
C LEU A 346 2.54 20.66 -5.45
N GLN A 347 3.30 19.74 -4.91
CA GLN A 347 4.43 20.06 -4.06
C GLN A 347 5.64 20.28 -4.96
N LEU A 348 6.12 21.52 -5.01
CA LEU A 348 7.25 21.87 -5.88
C LEU A 348 8.60 21.54 -5.24
N ALA A 349 9.59 21.27 -6.06
CA ALA A 349 10.97 21.14 -5.61
C ALA A 349 11.52 22.50 -5.15
N GLN A 350 12.53 22.48 -4.29
CA GLN A 350 13.10 23.70 -3.70
C GLN A 350 13.62 24.65 -4.79
N GLY A 351 13.22 25.90 -4.71
CA GLY A 351 13.65 26.94 -5.66
C GLY A 351 12.78 27.06 -6.90
N HIS A 352 11.71 26.29 -7.00
CA HIS A 352 10.73 26.37 -8.09
C HIS A 352 9.41 26.99 -7.63
N GLU A 353 8.76 27.70 -8.54
CA GLU A 353 7.45 28.32 -8.33
C GLU A 353 6.48 27.89 -9.42
N LEU A 354 5.19 27.79 -9.06
CA LEU A 354 4.13 27.46 -10.00
C LEU A 354 3.82 28.69 -10.85
N ASN A 355 4.26 28.69 -12.08
CA ASN A 355 4.01 29.73 -13.07
C ASN A 355 3.42 29.12 -14.36
N ASP A 356 3.05 29.97 -15.32
CA ASP A 356 2.41 29.53 -16.58
C ASP A 356 3.33 28.63 -17.42
N GLU A 357 4.65 28.82 -17.34
CA GLU A 357 5.63 28.01 -18.05
C GLU A 357 5.65 26.58 -17.50
N LEU A 358 5.71 26.42 -16.18
CA LEU A 358 5.67 25.11 -15.53
C LEU A 358 4.33 24.42 -15.75
N GLN A 359 3.19 25.13 -15.63
CA GLN A 359 1.88 24.57 -15.93
C GLN A 359 1.77 24.03 -17.37
N LYS A 360 2.34 24.78 -18.33
CA LYS A 360 2.40 24.38 -19.73
C LYS A 360 3.32 23.15 -19.93
N LYS A 361 4.45 23.10 -19.22
CA LYS A 361 5.37 21.96 -19.24
C LYS A 361 4.68 20.70 -18.71
N ILE A 362 4.01 20.79 -17.56
CA ILE A 362 3.22 19.71 -16.97
C ILE A 362 2.11 19.25 -17.93
N SER A 363 1.32 20.19 -18.45
CA SER A 363 0.25 19.88 -19.40
C SER A 363 0.76 19.14 -20.65
N THR A 364 1.95 19.51 -21.11
CA THR A 364 2.57 18.89 -22.27
C THR A 364 3.04 17.48 -21.96
N ALA A 365 3.70 17.27 -20.81
CA ALA A 365 4.11 15.96 -20.34
C ALA A 365 2.92 15.00 -20.20
N LEU A 366 1.84 15.43 -19.56
CA LEU A 366 0.62 14.64 -19.40
C LEU A 366 -0.06 14.30 -20.73
N ARG A 367 -0.04 15.21 -21.71
CA ARG A 367 -0.59 14.93 -23.05
C ARG A 367 0.22 13.89 -23.80
N ILE A 368 1.54 13.93 -23.69
CA ILE A 368 2.45 13.03 -24.40
C ILE A 368 2.47 11.65 -23.75
N ASP A 369 2.63 11.59 -22.45
CA ASP A 369 2.80 10.33 -21.70
C ASP A 369 1.47 9.62 -21.42
N CYS A 370 0.36 10.35 -21.41
CA CYS A 370 -0.97 9.81 -21.12
C CYS A 370 -1.97 10.15 -22.23
N SER A 371 -2.73 11.24 -22.08
CA SER A 371 -3.63 11.75 -23.13
C SER A 371 -4.11 13.18 -22.80
N PRO A 372 -4.75 13.91 -23.73
CA PRO A 372 -5.33 15.23 -23.44
C PRO A 372 -6.33 15.24 -22.29
N ARG A 373 -6.97 14.12 -21.99
CA ARG A 373 -7.95 14.00 -20.89
C ARG A 373 -7.33 13.94 -19.51
N HIS A 374 -6.02 13.66 -19.43
CA HIS A 374 -5.24 13.65 -18.18
C HIS A 374 -4.76 15.04 -17.76
N VAL A 375 -4.96 16.05 -18.61
CA VAL A 375 -4.55 17.42 -18.28
C VAL A 375 -5.53 18.01 -17.27
N PRO A 376 -5.06 18.43 -16.08
CA PRO A 376 -5.91 19.06 -15.08
C PRO A 376 -6.55 20.35 -15.58
N ASP A 377 -7.68 20.72 -14.96
CA ASP A 377 -8.34 21.99 -15.24
C ASP A 377 -7.64 23.15 -14.55
N GLN A 378 -7.08 22.91 -13.36
CA GLN A 378 -6.34 23.90 -12.60
C GLN A 378 -5.18 23.26 -11.82
N TYR A 379 -4.17 24.06 -11.53
CA TYR A 379 -2.98 23.69 -10.79
C TYR A 379 -2.83 24.56 -9.54
N TYR A 380 -2.49 23.95 -8.41
CA TYR A 380 -2.29 24.63 -7.14
C TYR A 380 -0.98 24.20 -6.53
N ALA A 381 -0.18 25.15 -6.06
CA ALA A 381 1.00 24.85 -5.26
C ALA A 381 0.59 24.59 -3.80
N ILE A 382 1.12 23.52 -3.21
CA ILE A 382 0.91 23.15 -1.81
C ILE A 382 2.24 22.86 -1.14
N ASP A 383 2.31 23.04 0.18
CA ASP A 383 3.53 22.78 0.96
C ASP A 383 3.84 21.28 1.03
N GLU A 384 2.82 20.46 1.25
CA GLU A 384 2.95 19.01 1.36
C GLU A 384 1.72 18.27 0.84
N VAL A 385 1.95 17.15 0.16
CA VAL A 385 0.89 16.19 -0.19
C VAL A 385 0.49 15.39 1.05
N PRO A 386 -0.82 15.23 1.35
CA PRO A 386 -1.26 14.46 2.51
C PRO A 386 -1.06 12.96 2.32
N TYR A 387 -0.49 12.31 3.36
CA TYR A 387 -0.18 10.89 3.39
C TYR A 387 -0.70 10.19 4.65
N THR A 388 -1.07 8.92 4.51
CA THR A 388 -1.25 8.03 5.66
C THR A 388 0.09 7.74 6.34
N LEU A 389 0.06 7.22 7.58
CA LEU A 389 1.25 6.72 8.28
C LEU A 389 2.00 5.64 7.48
N THR A 390 1.30 4.91 6.62
CA THR A 390 1.85 3.86 5.76
C THR A 390 2.34 4.35 4.40
N GLY A 391 2.33 5.68 4.15
CA GLY A 391 2.85 6.29 2.92
C GLY A 391 1.90 6.22 1.72
N LYS A 392 0.58 6.07 1.93
CA LYS A 392 -0.43 6.16 0.85
C LYS A 392 -0.95 7.59 0.74
N LYS A 393 -1.08 8.11 -0.47
CA LYS A 393 -1.70 9.42 -0.74
C LYS A 393 -3.18 9.42 -0.34
N LEU A 394 -3.66 10.55 0.11
CA LEU A 394 -5.02 10.70 0.64
C LEU A 394 -5.96 11.38 -0.39
N GLU A 395 -6.03 10.85 -1.62
CA GLU A 395 -6.89 11.38 -2.69
C GLU A 395 -8.37 11.39 -2.27
N VAL A 396 -8.89 10.28 -1.73
CA VAL A 396 -10.31 10.17 -1.33
C VAL A 396 -10.65 11.14 -0.20
N PRO A 397 -9.87 11.25 0.90
CA PRO A 397 -10.07 12.29 1.90
C PRO A 397 -10.07 13.70 1.34
N VAL A 398 -9.12 14.04 0.47
CA VAL A 398 -9.07 15.36 -0.17
C VAL A 398 -10.29 15.61 -1.05
N ARG A 399 -10.68 14.63 -1.88
CA ARG A 399 -11.91 14.73 -2.67
C ARG A 399 -13.14 15.00 -1.80
N LYS A 400 -13.29 14.30 -0.67
CA LYS A 400 -14.38 14.51 0.27
C LYS A 400 -14.38 15.93 0.86
N LEU A 401 -13.21 16.43 1.26
CA LEU A 401 -13.09 17.81 1.74
C LEU A 401 -13.54 18.81 0.69
N LEU A 402 -13.07 18.63 -0.56
CA LEU A 402 -13.46 19.50 -1.67
C LEU A 402 -14.95 19.42 -2.02
N LEU A 403 -15.62 18.31 -1.68
CA LEU A 403 -17.07 18.13 -1.75
C LEU A 403 -17.81 18.68 -0.51
N GLY A 404 -17.14 19.38 0.40
CA GLY A 404 -17.74 19.99 1.59
C GLY A 404 -18.01 19.04 2.76
N TRP A 405 -17.43 17.83 2.77
CA TRP A 405 -17.57 16.92 3.90
C TRP A 405 -16.83 17.46 5.13
N PRO A 406 -17.39 17.31 6.35
CA PRO A 406 -16.69 17.64 7.58
C PRO A 406 -15.40 16.85 7.71
N LEU A 407 -14.35 17.47 8.28
CA LEU A 407 -13.02 16.86 8.40
C LEU A 407 -13.07 15.49 9.10
N GLU A 408 -13.81 15.37 10.17
CA GLU A 408 -13.97 14.14 10.96
C GLU A 408 -14.62 12.98 10.19
N LYS A 409 -15.36 13.31 9.11
CA LYS A 409 -15.93 12.31 8.17
C LYS A 409 -15.05 12.07 6.95
N ALA A 410 -14.16 12.99 6.64
CA ALA A 410 -13.28 12.89 5.48
C ALA A 410 -11.96 12.19 5.82
N ALA A 411 -11.35 12.50 6.95
CA ALA A 411 -10.03 11.99 7.34
C ALA A 411 -9.90 11.78 8.87
N SER A 412 -9.02 10.86 9.26
CA SER A 412 -8.57 10.71 10.65
C SER A 412 -7.15 11.26 10.77
N LYS A 413 -6.98 12.37 11.49
CA LYS A 413 -5.66 13.00 11.69
C LYS A 413 -4.64 12.06 12.35
N ASP A 414 -5.09 11.17 13.24
CA ASP A 414 -4.24 10.20 13.93
C ASP A 414 -3.68 9.11 13.00
N ALA A 415 -4.31 8.90 11.84
CA ALA A 415 -3.85 7.95 10.82
C ALA A 415 -2.94 8.58 9.76
N MET A 416 -2.57 9.86 9.92
CA MET A 416 -1.81 10.64 8.95
C MET A 416 -0.36 10.86 9.41
N LYS A 417 0.55 10.82 8.43
CA LYS A 417 1.95 11.17 8.61
C LYS A 417 2.13 12.68 8.84
N ASN A 418 1.33 13.49 8.14
CA ASN A 418 1.42 14.95 8.08
C ASN A 418 0.03 15.60 8.13
N PRO A 419 -0.69 15.54 9.28
CA PRO A 419 -2.07 16.02 9.38
C PRO A 419 -2.27 17.50 9.07
N GLN A 420 -1.23 18.34 9.24
CA GLN A 420 -1.26 19.75 8.87
C GLN A 420 -1.40 19.98 7.36
N SER A 421 -1.05 19.00 6.52
CA SER A 421 -1.20 19.10 5.06
C SER A 421 -2.65 19.26 4.62
N LEU A 422 -3.64 18.92 5.47
CA LEU A 422 -5.05 19.14 5.19
C LEU A 422 -5.51 20.57 5.35
N ASP A 423 -4.74 21.43 6.03
CA ASP A 423 -5.13 22.81 6.32
C ASP A 423 -5.28 23.63 5.03
N PHE A 424 -4.44 23.35 4.01
CA PHE A 424 -4.61 23.95 2.68
C PHE A 424 -6.00 23.67 2.10
N PHE A 425 -6.45 22.42 2.12
CA PHE A 425 -7.72 22.00 1.52
C PHE A 425 -8.92 22.52 2.29
N LEU A 426 -8.83 22.60 3.61
CA LEU A 426 -9.87 23.23 4.46
C LEU A 426 -10.00 24.72 4.16
N ASN A 427 -8.88 25.43 4.02
CA ASN A 427 -8.87 26.84 3.68
C ASN A 427 -9.39 27.07 2.25
N TYR A 428 -8.99 26.21 1.32
CA TYR A 428 -9.44 26.27 -0.08
C TYR A 428 -10.96 26.19 -0.18
N VAL A 429 -11.60 25.21 0.47
CA VAL A 429 -13.07 25.04 0.47
C VAL A 429 -13.76 26.26 1.08
N ASN A 430 -13.22 26.81 2.17
CA ASN A 430 -13.82 27.98 2.83
C ASN A 430 -13.70 29.30 2.02
N THR A 431 -12.75 29.36 1.09
CA THR A 431 -12.48 30.57 0.30
C THR A 431 -13.01 30.51 -1.15
N THR A 432 -13.26 29.28 -1.64
CA THR A 432 -13.67 29.08 -3.03
C THR A 432 -15.17 28.91 -3.10
N THR A 433 -15.89 29.98 -3.45
CA THR A 433 -17.36 30.02 -3.61
C THR A 433 -17.86 29.48 -4.95
N ASP A 434 -16.97 29.00 -5.82
CA ASP A 434 -17.31 28.64 -7.21
C ASP A 434 -17.91 27.24 -7.38
N TYR A 435 -18.05 26.46 -6.30
CA TYR A 435 -18.70 25.15 -6.36
C TYR A 435 -20.01 25.21 -5.58
N SER A 436 -21.14 25.28 -6.28
CA SER A 436 -22.43 24.91 -5.71
C SER A 436 -22.42 23.39 -5.46
N VAL A 437 -21.91 22.97 -4.28
CA VAL A 437 -22.06 21.59 -3.81
C VAL A 437 -23.57 21.35 -3.64
N PRO A 438 -24.15 20.28 -4.19
CA PRO A 438 -25.53 19.93 -3.89
C PRO A 438 -25.65 19.70 -2.38
N GLU A 439 -26.65 20.30 -1.74
CA GLU A 439 -27.03 19.96 -0.37
C GLU A 439 -27.31 18.45 -0.32
N LEU A 440 -26.56 17.75 0.56
CA LEU A 440 -26.73 16.32 0.80
C LEU A 440 -27.98 16.05 1.63
#